data_feced3c906434f223fa929df05a3bc56
#
_entry.id   feced3c906434f223fa929df05a3bc56
#
_cell.length_a   1.000
_cell.length_b   1.000
_cell.length_c   1.000
_cell.angle_alpha   90.00
_cell.angle_beta   90.00
_cell.angle_gamma   90.00
#
_symmetry.space_group_name_H-M   'P 1'
#
loop_
_entity.id
_entity.type
_entity.pdbx_description
1 polymer ?
#
loop_
_entity_poly.entity_id
_entity_poly.type
_entity_poly.pdbx_seq_one_letter_code
_entity_poly.pdbx_strand_id
1 'polypeptide(L)'
;MNELKISLDQLKKMMSAYRLKVLRVQPLEDGYLVETNKGKKRVTVWKQSAQLKWSNAWREQMTTLGHQAVEKFIPNMNKKKYIRYQGKYFVLSHVPEGRKPDVSNDWDLETAGRVYAQYHHAVEQVEPKTTLVNHTPFSDDFFIQGSKWIKEGIQEIEQKEHPTLIDELIYSNLPLLYQRFRRAYQLWEGVKDTIFSLPLSYASFQLDQLTETEHGWHLSGGYNQPLVTLHHDTVHLLRELYEKSNWREEAVFSFLKGYEVERTLSDTELIYILFQLAVPVEVWTYFNQYMQNGEITPEEADKLVDAIRKQKYWDHLAAKFGRYIDERNRLKNQTIPFQ
;
A
#
# COMPACT_ATOMS: atom_id res chain seq x y z
N MET A 1 -15.32 -15.95 -3.05
CA MET A 1 -14.28 -16.18 -2.00
C MET A 1 -14.67 -17.37 -1.15
N ASN A 2 -13.92 -18.50 -1.23
CA ASN A 2 -14.13 -19.63 -0.31
C ASN A 2 -13.56 -19.26 1.06
N GLU A 3 -14.38 -18.69 1.91
CA GLU A 3 -14.06 -18.43 3.31
C GLU A 3 -13.79 -19.76 4.01
N LEU A 4 -12.58 -19.94 4.52
CA LEU A 4 -12.30 -21.04 5.43
C LEU A 4 -12.96 -20.73 6.77
N LYS A 5 -14.24 -21.07 6.91
CA LYS A 5 -14.93 -21.02 8.19
C LYS A 5 -14.38 -22.13 9.08
N ILE A 6 -13.39 -21.79 9.92
CA ILE A 6 -12.94 -22.72 10.96
C ILE A 6 -14.01 -22.76 12.05
N SER A 7 -14.34 -23.96 12.51
CA SER A 7 -15.24 -24.08 13.66
C SER A 7 -14.57 -23.52 14.93
N LEU A 8 -15.40 -23.06 15.85
CA LEU A 8 -14.92 -22.56 17.14
C LEU A 8 -14.07 -23.61 17.88
N ASP A 9 -14.45 -24.89 17.79
CA ASP A 9 -13.73 -25.98 18.46
C ASP A 9 -12.37 -26.25 17.82
N GLN A 10 -12.25 -26.12 16.48
CA GLN A 10 -10.98 -26.20 15.79
C GLN A 10 -10.05 -25.07 16.20
N LEU A 11 -10.57 -23.83 16.30
CA LEU A 11 -9.79 -22.69 16.77
C LEU A 11 -9.36 -22.87 18.23
N LYS A 12 -10.25 -23.34 19.12
CA LYS A 12 -9.89 -23.67 20.51
C LYS A 12 -8.76 -24.71 20.57
N LYS A 13 -8.84 -25.76 19.74
CA LYS A 13 -7.79 -26.78 19.66
C LYS A 13 -6.44 -26.18 19.17
N MET A 14 -6.45 -25.26 18.21
CA MET A 14 -5.24 -24.57 17.79
C MET A 14 -4.67 -23.69 18.92
N MET A 15 -5.52 -22.94 19.62
CA MET A 15 -5.08 -22.05 20.70
C MET A 15 -4.52 -22.82 21.90
N SER A 16 -4.97 -24.05 22.14
CA SER A 16 -4.39 -24.92 23.18
C SER A 16 -2.90 -25.19 22.96
N ALA A 17 -2.43 -25.24 21.69
CA ALA A 17 -1.02 -25.38 21.36
C ALA A 17 -0.16 -24.17 21.81
N TYR A 18 -0.79 -23.05 22.15
CA TYR A 18 -0.15 -21.87 22.74
C TYR A 18 -0.43 -21.72 24.25
N ARG A 19 -1.05 -22.73 24.87
CA ARG A 19 -1.51 -22.72 26.27
C ARG A 19 -2.49 -21.56 26.55
N LEU A 20 -3.37 -21.30 25.59
CA LEU A 20 -4.39 -20.25 25.66
C LEU A 20 -5.79 -20.88 25.75
N LYS A 21 -6.62 -20.33 26.65
CA LYS A 21 -8.04 -20.62 26.71
C LYS A 21 -8.81 -19.52 25.99
N VAL A 22 -9.57 -19.89 24.96
CA VAL A 22 -10.41 -18.98 24.17
C VAL A 22 -11.66 -18.64 24.96
N LEU A 23 -11.94 -17.36 25.12
CA LEU A 23 -13.14 -16.81 25.78
C LEU A 23 -14.16 -16.34 24.73
N ARG A 24 -13.70 -15.57 23.73
CA ARG A 24 -14.52 -15.00 22.66
C ARG A 24 -13.75 -14.99 21.35
N VAL A 25 -14.47 -15.08 20.21
CA VAL A 25 -13.91 -15.01 18.87
C VAL A 25 -14.72 -14.04 18.02
N GLN A 26 -14.03 -13.15 17.32
CA GLN A 26 -14.60 -12.26 16.32
C GLN A 26 -13.88 -12.51 14.99
N PRO A 27 -14.60 -12.81 13.90
CA PRO A 27 -13.99 -12.96 12.59
C PRO A 27 -13.45 -11.61 12.09
N LEU A 28 -12.32 -11.65 11.38
CA LEU A 28 -11.71 -10.56 10.63
C LEU A 28 -11.57 -11.00 9.18
N GLU A 29 -11.30 -10.08 8.28
CA GLU A 29 -11.10 -10.38 6.86
C GLU A 29 -9.95 -11.36 6.62
N ASP A 30 -8.86 -11.22 7.36
CA ASP A 30 -7.63 -12.01 7.24
C ASP A 30 -7.45 -13.07 8.34
N GLY A 31 -8.47 -13.29 9.18
CA GLY A 31 -8.40 -14.24 10.28
C GLY A 31 -9.39 -14.02 11.40
N TYR A 32 -8.89 -13.93 12.65
CA TYR A 32 -9.75 -13.85 13.84
C TYR A 32 -9.12 -12.97 14.91
N LEU A 33 -9.93 -12.15 15.57
CA LEU A 33 -9.61 -11.57 16.87
C LEU A 33 -10.09 -12.54 17.96
N VAL A 34 -9.19 -12.93 18.87
CA VAL A 34 -9.47 -13.93 19.90
C VAL A 34 -9.20 -13.33 21.27
N GLU A 35 -10.24 -13.24 22.09
CA GLU A 35 -10.09 -12.95 23.52
C GLU A 35 -9.68 -14.22 24.24
N THR A 36 -8.61 -14.15 25.02
CA THR A 36 -8.06 -15.28 25.73
C THR A 36 -7.86 -14.96 27.21
N ASN A 37 -7.58 -15.99 28.01
CA ASN A 37 -7.17 -15.81 29.42
C ASN A 37 -5.85 -15.04 29.60
N LYS A 38 -5.16 -14.68 28.49
CA LYS A 38 -3.94 -13.86 28.46
C LYS A 38 -4.08 -12.64 27.54
N GLY A 39 -5.28 -12.02 27.54
CA GLY A 39 -5.60 -10.85 26.75
C GLY A 39 -5.94 -11.15 25.29
N LYS A 40 -6.15 -10.08 24.52
CA LYS A 40 -6.53 -10.16 23.11
C LYS A 40 -5.35 -10.62 22.25
N LYS A 41 -5.65 -11.49 21.29
CA LYS A 41 -4.70 -12.00 20.32
C LYS A 41 -5.31 -11.93 18.93
N ARG A 42 -4.47 -11.74 17.91
CA ARG A 42 -4.85 -11.87 16.52
C ARG A 42 -4.37 -13.22 15.98
N VAL A 43 -5.25 -13.93 15.30
CA VAL A 43 -4.93 -15.13 14.53
C VAL A 43 -5.04 -14.78 13.07
N THR A 44 -3.93 -14.73 12.34
CA THR A 44 -3.93 -14.49 10.89
C THR A 44 -3.78 -15.79 10.12
N VAL A 45 -4.46 -15.87 8.98
CA VAL A 45 -4.50 -17.08 8.14
C VAL A 45 -3.70 -16.85 6.87
N TRP A 46 -2.60 -17.56 6.69
CA TRP A 46 -1.68 -17.42 5.55
C TRP A 46 -1.87 -18.55 4.55
N LYS A 47 -1.91 -18.21 3.27
CA LYS A 47 -2.07 -19.17 2.17
C LYS A 47 -0.72 -19.72 1.69
N GLN A 48 0.32 -18.89 1.70
CA GLN A 48 1.64 -19.19 1.14
C GLN A 48 2.73 -19.20 2.21
N SER A 49 3.48 -20.31 2.32
CA SER A 49 4.55 -20.41 3.30
C SER A 49 5.74 -19.50 3.00
N ALA A 50 6.03 -19.22 1.73
CA ALA A 50 7.11 -18.32 1.35
C ALA A 50 6.84 -16.90 1.84
N GLN A 51 5.62 -16.40 1.63
CA GLN A 51 5.19 -15.08 2.09
C GLN A 51 5.18 -14.98 3.62
N LEU A 52 4.71 -16.02 4.33
CA LEU A 52 4.78 -16.08 5.78
C LEU A 52 6.23 -16.03 6.29
N LYS A 53 7.13 -16.77 5.65
CA LYS A 53 8.56 -16.79 6.03
C LYS A 53 9.21 -15.42 5.81
N TRP A 54 8.95 -14.79 4.69
CA TRP A 54 9.43 -13.44 4.40
C TRP A 54 8.86 -12.43 5.41
N SER A 55 7.55 -12.52 5.69
CA SER A 55 6.88 -11.67 6.68
C SER A 55 7.48 -11.82 8.08
N ASN A 56 7.83 -13.03 8.49
CA ASN A 56 8.52 -13.24 9.75
C ASN A 56 9.95 -12.70 9.73
N ALA A 57 10.66 -12.85 8.61
CA ALA A 57 12.06 -12.45 8.49
C ALA A 57 12.26 -10.94 8.66
N TRP A 58 11.46 -10.08 7.99
CA TRP A 58 11.59 -8.65 8.17
C TRP A 58 11.23 -8.18 9.59
N ARG A 59 10.26 -8.85 10.27
CA ARG A 59 9.94 -8.55 11.67
C ARG A 59 11.10 -8.89 12.62
N GLU A 60 11.78 -10.01 12.35
CA GLU A 60 12.99 -10.38 13.08
C GLU A 60 14.12 -9.40 12.78
N GLN A 61 14.26 -8.98 11.51
CA GLN A 61 15.27 -8.00 11.11
C GLN A 61 15.06 -6.64 11.78
N MET A 62 13.83 -6.12 11.85
CA MET A 62 13.53 -4.91 12.62
C MET A 62 14.01 -5.04 14.08
N THR A 63 13.74 -6.18 14.70
CA THR A 63 14.19 -6.42 16.08
C THR A 63 15.71 -6.48 16.19
N THR A 64 16.40 -7.09 15.22
CA THR A 64 17.87 -7.16 15.16
C THR A 64 18.50 -5.77 14.99
N LEU A 65 17.84 -4.90 14.25
CA LEU A 65 18.24 -3.49 14.06
C LEU A 65 17.94 -2.60 15.30
N GLY A 66 17.38 -3.19 16.36
CA GLY A 66 17.04 -2.45 17.58
C GLY A 66 15.64 -1.83 17.59
N HIS A 67 14.87 -1.99 16.51
CA HIS A 67 13.51 -1.46 16.41
C HIS A 67 12.52 -2.42 17.11
N GLN A 68 12.09 -2.05 18.29
CA GLN A 68 11.14 -2.84 19.09
C GLN A 68 9.67 -2.66 18.61
N ALA A 69 9.44 -1.66 17.77
CA ALA A 69 8.13 -1.18 17.32
C ALA A 69 7.47 -2.06 16.26
N VAL A 70 7.50 -3.38 16.41
CA VAL A 70 6.95 -4.31 15.42
C VAL A 70 6.21 -5.48 16.08
N GLU A 71 5.09 -5.86 15.46
CA GLU A 71 4.34 -7.05 15.83
C GLU A 71 5.20 -8.31 15.69
N LYS A 72 5.22 -9.14 16.76
CA LYS A 72 5.95 -10.42 16.78
C LYS A 72 5.00 -11.59 16.73
N PHE A 73 5.36 -12.60 15.93
CA PHE A 73 4.63 -13.86 15.89
C PHE A 73 4.97 -14.71 17.11
N ILE A 74 3.93 -15.10 17.84
CA ILE A 74 4.06 -15.88 19.09
C ILE A 74 4.37 -17.34 18.76
N PRO A 75 5.45 -17.93 19.28
CA PRO A 75 5.73 -19.33 19.07
C PRO A 75 4.77 -20.22 19.88
N ASN A 76 4.37 -21.36 19.32
CA ASN A 76 3.62 -22.40 20.04
C ASN A 76 4.55 -23.22 20.95
N MET A 77 4.01 -24.21 21.67
CA MET A 77 4.77 -25.11 22.55
C MET A 77 5.91 -25.84 21.85
N ASN A 78 5.80 -26.09 20.55
CA ASN A 78 6.84 -26.72 19.74
C ASN A 78 7.83 -25.68 19.13
N LYS A 79 7.86 -24.45 19.63
CA LYS A 79 8.68 -23.33 19.19
C LYS A 79 8.45 -22.91 17.73
N LYS A 80 7.35 -23.36 17.08
CA LYS A 80 6.95 -22.95 15.73
C LYS A 80 6.07 -21.71 15.82
N LYS A 81 6.31 -20.73 14.94
CA LYS A 81 5.54 -19.48 14.85
C LYS A 81 4.21 -19.62 14.11
N TYR A 82 3.84 -20.83 13.71
CA TYR A 82 2.56 -21.11 13.04
C TYR A 82 2.06 -22.52 13.35
N ILE A 83 0.78 -22.73 13.08
CA ILE A 83 0.13 -24.03 13.04
C ILE A 83 -0.31 -24.29 11.60
N ARG A 84 0.01 -25.43 11.02
CA ARG A 84 -0.49 -25.83 9.70
C ARG A 84 -1.78 -26.63 9.87
N TYR A 85 -2.84 -26.18 9.19
CA TYR A 85 -4.12 -26.86 9.20
C TYR A 85 -4.81 -26.69 7.83
N GLN A 86 -5.30 -27.76 7.23
CA GLN A 86 -5.95 -27.77 5.90
C GLN A 86 -5.19 -26.99 4.82
N GLY A 87 -3.87 -27.19 4.74
CA GLY A 87 -3.03 -26.53 3.73
C GLY A 87 -2.70 -25.06 4.01
N LYS A 88 -3.26 -24.46 5.06
CA LYS A 88 -3.01 -23.07 5.45
C LYS A 88 -2.18 -22.97 6.73
N TYR A 89 -1.66 -21.78 7.01
CA TYR A 89 -0.79 -21.49 8.14
C TYR A 89 -1.48 -20.47 9.05
N PHE A 90 -1.67 -20.81 10.31
CA PHE A 90 -2.31 -19.99 11.35
C PHE A 90 -1.22 -19.43 12.24
N VAL A 91 -1.16 -18.11 12.31
CA VAL A 91 -0.15 -17.37 13.06
C VAL A 91 -0.82 -16.58 14.16
N LEU A 92 -0.25 -16.62 15.35
CA LEU A 92 -0.72 -15.89 16.50
C LEU A 92 0.18 -14.68 16.79
N SER A 93 -0.42 -13.54 17.06
CA SER A 93 0.27 -12.31 17.48
C SER A 93 -0.48 -11.60 18.61
N HIS A 94 0.21 -10.66 19.27
CA HIS A 94 -0.43 -9.72 20.18
C HIS A 94 -1.20 -8.67 19.40
N VAL A 95 -2.31 -8.20 19.97
CA VAL A 95 -2.98 -7.00 19.48
C VAL A 95 -2.44 -5.82 20.28
N PRO A 96 -1.80 -4.83 19.66
CA PRO A 96 -1.34 -3.66 20.39
C PRO A 96 -2.54 -2.86 20.90
N GLU A 97 -2.52 -2.47 22.15
CA GLU A 97 -3.51 -1.59 22.75
C GLU A 97 -2.94 -0.17 22.83
N GLY A 98 -3.69 0.81 22.34
CA GLY A 98 -3.25 2.19 22.27
C GLY A 98 -4.06 3.03 21.28
N ARG A 99 -3.59 4.23 20.98
CA ARG A 99 -4.24 5.11 20.02
C ARG A 99 -3.66 4.97 18.61
N LYS A 100 -4.46 5.30 17.62
CA LYS A 100 -4.02 5.39 16.22
C LYS A 100 -3.40 6.77 15.95
N PRO A 101 -2.54 6.91 14.90
CA PRO A 101 -2.03 8.21 14.49
C PRO A 101 -3.18 9.16 14.15
N ASP A 102 -3.07 10.40 14.59
CA ASP A 102 -3.97 11.47 14.21
C ASP A 102 -3.41 12.16 12.95
N VAL A 103 -4.16 12.08 11.85
CA VAL A 103 -3.77 12.70 10.56
C VAL A 103 -3.73 14.24 10.62
N SER A 104 -4.28 14.86 11.65
CA SER A 104 -4.19 16.31 11.88
C SER A 104 -2.94 16.70 12.68
N ASN A 105 -2.23 15.75 13.27
CA ASN A 105 -1.06 15.98 14.10
C ASN A 105 0.23 15.65 13.34
N ASP A 106 0.98 16.68 12.97
CA ASP A 106 2.22 16.53 12.19
C ASP A 106 3.30 15.72 12.91
N TRP A 107 3.35 15.77 14.25
CA TRP A 107 4.29 14.96 15.03
C TRP A 107 3.97 13.45 14.94
N ASP A 108 2.67 13.09 14.98
CA ASP A 108 2.24 11.71 14.77
C ASP A 108 2.65 11.22 13.37
N LEU A 109 2.49 12.09 12.36
CA LEU A 109 2.84 11.76 10.98
C LEU A 109 4.35 11.65 10.77
N GLU A 110 5.15 12.54 11.35
CA GLU A 110 6.61 12.42 11.33
C GLU A 110 7.06 11.11 12.00
N THR A 111 6.46 10.76 13.14
CA THR A 111 6.79 9.53 13.83
C THR A 111 6.35 8.28 13.06
N ALA A 112 5.16 8.32 12.43
CA ALA A 112 4.72 7.27 11.52
C ALA A 112 5.69 7.09 10.35
N GLY A 113 6.19 8.18 9.77
CA GLY A 113 7.20 8.17 8.73
C GLY A 113 8.49 7.47 9.16
N ARG A 114 8.98 7.76 10.36
CA ARG A 114 10.18 7.10 10.93
C ARG A 114 9.97 5.59 11.07
N VAL A 115 8.88 5.17 11.69
CA VAL A 115 8.59 3.72 11.87
C VAL A 115 8.46 3.01 10.53
N TYR A 116 7.87 3.68 9.54
CA TYR A 116 7.72 3.12 8.21
C TYR A 116 9.06 3.01 7.47
N ALA A 117 9.94 4.00 7.62
CA ALA A 117 11.31 3.95 7.09
C ALA A 117 12.14 2.82 7.73
N GLN A 118 11.98 2.59 9.03
CA GLN A 118 12.61 1.45 9.73
C GLN A 118 12.12 0.11 9.19
N TYR A 119 10.82 -0.01 8.87
CA TYR A 119 10.27 -1.18 8.18
C TYR A 119 10.92 -1.38 6.81
N HIS A 120 11.01 -0.34 5.98
CA HIS A 120 11.67 -0.40 4.66
C HIS A 120 13.14 -0.78 4.78
N HIS A 121 13.86 -0.20 5.72
CA HIS A 121 15.26 -0.58 5.99
C HIS A 121 15.40 -2.06 6.35
N ALA A 122 14.45 -2.61 7.12
CA ALA A 122 14.47 -4.03 7.46
C ALA A 122 14.14 -4.93 6.26
N VAL A 123 13.19 -4.56 5.39
CA VAL A 123 12.84 -5.38 4.21
C VAL A 123 13.95 -5.39 3.16
N GLU A 124 14.74 -4.33 3.05
CA GLU A 124 15.93 -4.26 2.17
C GLU A 124 16.98 -5.31 2.51
N GLN A 125 17.07 -5.70 3.80
CA GLN A 125 18.03 -6.67 4.28
C GLN A 125 17.51 -8.11 4.23
N VAL A 126 16.26 -8.31 3.80
CA VAL A 126 15.63 -9.62 3.68
C VAL A 126 15.56 -10.03 2.22
N GLU A 127 16.43 -10.94 1.81
CA GLU A 127 16.36 -11.49 0.46
C GLU A 127 15.00 -12.18 0.22
N PRO A 128 14.24 -11.75 -0.79
CA PRO A 128 13.04 -12.47 -1.18
C PRO A 128 13.45 -13.83 -1.76
N LYS A 129 12.81 -14.91 -1.31
CA LYS A 129 13.01 -16.20 -1.95
C LYS A 129 12.50 -16.12 -3.40
N THR A 130 13.21 -16.75 -4.32
CA THR A 130 12.99 -16.76 -5.78
C THR A 130 11.55 -17.07 -6.26
N THR A 131 10.67 -17.52 -5.37
CA THR A 131 9.25 -17.78 -5.65
C THR A 131 8.34 -16.54 -5.42
N LEU A 132 8.88 -15.46 -4.85
CA LEU A 132 8.15 -14.21 -4.66
C LEU A 132 8.47 -13.32 -5.86
N VAL A 133 7.50 -13.22 -6.77
CA VAL A 133 7.67 -12.45 -8.01
C VAL A 133 7.44 -10.98 -7.71
N ASN A 134 8.35 -10.15 -8.20
CA ASN A 134 8.19 -8.70 -8.18
C ASN A 134 7.15 -8.32 -9.23
N HIS A 135 5.98 -7.89 -8.79
CA HIS A 135 4.91 -7.43 -9.67
C HIS A 135 4.81 -5.91 -9.61
N THR A 136 5.18 -5.26 -10.71
CA THR A 136 4.66 -3.92 -10.97
C THR A 136 3.40 -4.05 -11.82
N PRO A 137 2.32 -3.33 -11.51
CA PRO A 137 1.11 -3.33 -12.33
C PRO A 137 1.29 -2.54 -13.64
N PHE A 138 2.46 -1.92 -13.83
CA PHE A 138 2.75 -1.05 -14.97
C PHE A 138 3.75 -1.68 -15.92
N SER A 139 3.55 -1.45 -17.21
CA SER A 139 4.42 -1.87 -18.29
C SER A 139 4.30 -0.89 -19.46
N ASP A 140 5.21 -0.95 -20.41
CA ASP A 140 5.08 -0.16 -21.65
C ASP A 140 3.75 -0.45 -22.36
N ASP A 141 3.33 -1.73 -22.39
CA ASP A 141 2.05 -2.13 -22.97
C ASP A 141 0.85 -1.50 -22.27
N PHE A 142 0.90 -1.36 -20.93
CA PHE A 142 -0.16 -0.68 -20.18
C PHE A 142 -0.39 0.75 -20.69
N PHE A 143 0.68 1.53 -20.92
CA PHE A 143 0.57 2.91 -21.40
C PHE A 143 0.24 3.01 -22.87
N ILE A 144 0.81 2.15 -23.71
CA ILE A 144 0.57 2.11 -25.16
C ILE A 144 -0.88 1.74 -25.43
N GLN A 145 -1.36 0.63 -24.84
CA GLN A 145 -2.75 0.19 -24.99
C GLN A 145 -3.74 1.17 -24.37
N GLY A 146 -3.44 1.69 -23.16
CA GLY A 146 -4.26 2.69 -22.52
C GLY A 146 -4.42 3.95 -23.36
N SER A 147 -3.33 4.45 -23.95
CA SER A 147 -3.37 5.62 -24.84
C SER A 147 -4.16 5.35 -26.14
N LYS A 148 -4.08 4.13 -26.67
CA LYS A 148 -4.86 3.70 -27.81
C LYS A 148 -6.35 3.67 -27.47
N TRP A 149 -6.73 3.01 -26.38
CA TRP A 149 -8.12 2.89 -25.95
C TRP A 149 -8.76 4.25 -25.64
N ILE A 150 -8.01 5.19 -25.06
CA ILE A 150 -8.52 6.55 -24.85
C ILE A 150 -8.90 7.21 -26.20
N LYS A 151 -8.07 7.06 -27.24
CA LYS A 151 -8.36 7.60 -28.57
C LYS A 151 -9.55 6.89 -29.23
N GLU A 152 -9.62 5.57 -29.11
CA GLU A 152 -10.74 4.78 -29.62
C GLU A 152 -12.04 5.16 -28.91
N GLY A 153 -12.03 5.35 -27.58
CA GLY A 153 -13.18 5.81 -26.82
C GLY A 153 -13.71 7.18 -27.24
N ILE A 154 -12.82 8.11 -27.60
CA ILE A 154 -13.23 9.40 -28.16
C ILE A 154 -14.01 9.17 -29.47
N GLN A 155 -13.46 8.37 -30.39
CA GLN A 155 -14.07 8.10 -31.68
C GLN A 155 -15.40 7.34 -31.54
N GLU A 156 -15.47 6.36 -30.66
CA GLU A 156 -16.69 5.57 -30.44
C GLU A 156 -17.83 6.43 -29.88
N ILE A 157 -17.54 7.32 -28.93
CA ILE A 157 -18.57 8.21 -28.36
C ILE A 157 -19.03 9.24 -29.39
N GLU A 158 -18.12 9.80 -30.20
CA GLU A 158 -18.45 10.76 -31.25
C GLU A 158 -19.38 10.14 -32.34
N GLN A 159 -19.32 8.82 -32.55
CA GLN A 159 -20.14 8.12 -33.53
C GLN A 159 -21.51 7.70 -33.01
N LYS A 160 -21.79 7.85 -31.70
CA LYS A 160 -23.09 7.51 -31.12
C LYS A 160 -24.16 8.49 -31.54
N GLU A 161 -25.25 8.00 -32.14
CA GLU A 161 -26.40 8.83 -32.51
C GLU A 161 -27.11 9.40 -31.27
N HIS A 162 -27.12 8.66 -30.15
CA HIS A 162 -27.76 9.04 -28.90
C HIS A 162 -26.80 8.78 -27.72
N PRO A 163 -25.84 9.68 -27.47
CA PRO A 163 -24.94 9.53 -26.33
C PRO A 163 -25.72 9.68 -25.00
N THR A 164 -25.38 8.84 -24.04
CA THR A 164 -25.93 8.93 -22.68
C THR A 164 -25.19 10.02 -21.87
N LEU A 165 -25.72 10.41 -20.73
CA LEU A 165 -25.03 11.33 -19.80
C LEU A 165 -23.67 10.80 -19.35
N ILE A 166 -23.49 9.48 -19.27
CA ILE A 166 -22.23 8.84 -18.94
C ILE A 166 -21.25 8.96 -20.11
N ASP A 167 -21.72 8.79 -21.35
CA ASP A 167 -20.89 9.01 -22.55
C ASP A 167 -20.36 10.44 -22.58
N GLU A 168 -21.21 11.44 -22.32
CA GLU A 168 -20.82 12.85 -22.26
C GLU A 168 -19.81 13.13 -21.14
N LEU A 169 -20.02 12.55 -19.95
CA LEU A 169 -19.11 12.66 -18.83
C LEU A 169 -17.73 12.09 -19.17
N ILE A 170 -17.70 10.88 -19.73
CA ILE A 170 -16.46 10.21 -20.14
C ILE A 170 -15.78 11.04 -21.22
N TYR A 171 -16.48 11.37 -22.30
CA TYR A 171 -15.95 12.15 -23.42
C TYR A 171 -15.29 13.47 -23.00
N SER A 172 -15.93 14.22 -22.12
CA SER A 172 -15.41 15.50 -21.62
C SER A 172 -14.11 15.34 -20.80
N ASN A 173 -13.85 14.16 -20.23
CA ASN A 173 -12.66 13.90 -19.42
C ASN A 173 -11.53 13.15 -20.15
N LEU A 174 -11.80 12.52 -21.31
CA LEU A 174 -10.81 11.75 -22.05
C LEU A 174 -9.56 12.56 -22.47
N PRO A 175 -9.66 13.83 -22.94
CA PRO A 175 -8.47 14.61 -23.29
C PRO A 175 -7.53 14.83 -22.10
N LEU A 176 -8.07 15.08 -20.92
CA LEU A 176 -7.29 15.22 -19.68
C LEU A 176 -6.69 13.87 -19.25
N LEU A 177 -7.44 12.80 -19.35
CA LEU A 177 -6.96 11.45 -19.06
C LEU A 177 -5.78 11.09 -19.97
N TYR A 178 -5.87 11.39 -21.27
CA TYR A 178 -4.79 11.18 -22.22
C TYR A 178 -3.52 11.97 -21.85
N GLN A 179 -3.65 13.24 -21.46
CA GLN A 179 -2.52 14.05 -21.03
C GLN A 179 -1.84 13.48 -19.78
N ARG A 180 -2.63 13.00 -18.80
CA ARG A 180 -2.12 12.36 -17.59
C ARG A 180 -1.39 11.06 -17.90
N PHE A 181 -1.95 10.23 -18.79
CA PHE A 181 -1.28 9.02 -19.24
C PHE A 181 0.06 9.30 -19.90
N ARG A 182 0.12 10.31 -20.79
CA ARG A 182 1.38 10.72 -21.41
C ARG A 182 2.42 11.19 -20.41
N ARG A 183 2.01 12.01 -19.43
CA ARG A 183 2.90 12.48 -18.36
C ARG A 183 3.41 11.30 -17.51
N ALA A 184 2.52 10.41 -17.11
CA ALA A 184 2.88 9.23 -16.35
C ALA A 184 3.84 8.32 -17.15
N TYR A 185 3.61 8.14 -18.44
CA TYR A 185 4.50 7.37 -19.30
C TYR A 185 5.91 7.98 -19.41
N GLN A 186 6.02 9.31 -19.50
CA GLN A 186 7.33 9.98 -19.48
C GLN A 186 8.10 9.73 -18.19
N LEU A 187 7.42 9.73 -17.04
CA LEU A 187 8.03 9.38 -15.75
C LEU A 187 8.40 7.90 -15.68
N TRP A 188 7.54 7.02 -16.20
CA TRP A 188 7.79 5.58 -16.33
C TRP A 188 9.06 5.27 -17.12
N GLU A 189 9.22 5.90 -18.28
CA GLU A 189 10.42 5.78 -19.12
C GLU A 189 11.72 6.12 -18.36
N GLY A 190 11.64 7.04 -17.42
CA GLY A 190 12.79 7.44 -16.58
C GLY A 190 13.15 6.43 -15.49
N VAL A 191 12.26 5.47 -15.15
CA VAL A 191 12.50 4.55 -14.02
C VAL A 191 12.35 3.07 -14.36
N LYS A 192 11.72 2.71 -15.47
CA LYS A 192 11.35 1.31 -15.81
C LYS A 192 12.51 0.32 -15.73
N ASP A 193 13.71 0.72 -16.10
CA ASP A 193 14.88 -0.16 -16.12
C ASP A 193 15.48 -0.37 -14.71
N THR A 194 15.18 0.52 -13.77
CA THR A 194 15.76 0.53 -12.42
C THR A 194 14.84 0.02 -11.34
N ILE A 195 13.53 0.08 -11.54
CA ILE A 195 12.54 -0.31 -10.52
C ILE A 195 12.64 -1.79 -10.12
N PHE A 196 13.05 -2.66 -11.04
CA PHE A 196 13.20 -4.09 -10.77
C PHE A 196 14.37 -4.43 -9.83
N SER A 197 15.28 -3.47 -9.61
CA SER A 197 16.36 -3.58 -8.63
C SER A 197 15.91 -3.17 -7.21
N LEU A 198 14.74 -2.53 -7.07
CA LEU A 198 14.22 -2.16 -5.76
C LEU A 198 13.77 -3.39 -4.99
N PRO A 199 13.91 -3.39 -3.66
CA PRO A 199 13.40 -4.46 -2.79
C PRO A 199 11.90 -4.67 -2.95
N LEU A 200 11.41 -5.77 -2.37
CA LEU A 200 9.98 -6.04 -2.30
C LEU A 200 9.37 -5.46 -1.03
N SER A 201 8.15 -4.99 -1.14
CA SER A 201 7.29 -4.60 -0.04
C SER A 201 5.88 -5.13 -0.21
N TYR A 202 4.96 -4.84 0.70
CA TYR A 202 3.54 -5.16 0.52
C TYR A 202 2.88 -4.25 -0.51
N ALA A 203 1.79 -4.72 -1.12
CA ALA A 203 1.05 -3.93 -2.11
C ALA A 203 0.40 -2.68 -1.51
N SER A 204 0.01 -2.73 -0.24
CA SER A 204 -0.55 -1.58 0.47
C SER A 204 -0.14 -1.59 1.93
N PHE A 205 -0.01 -0.41 2.48
CA PHE A 205 0.17 -0.16 3.89
C PHE A 205 -0.84 0.91 4.31
N GLN A 206 -1.41 0.78 5.51
CA GLN A 206 -2.42 1.71 6.02
C GLN A 206 -1.96 2.32 7.34
N LEU A 207 -2.32 3.58 7.56
CA LEU A 207 -1.93 4.29 8.77
C LEU A 207 -2.47 3.64 10.05
N ASP A 208 -3.62 2.99 9.99
CA ASP A 208 -4.25 2.30 11.12
C ASP A 208 -3.52 1.01 11.55
N GLN A 209 -2.53 0.56 10.77
CA GLN A 209 -1.61 -0.52 11.14
C GLN A 209 -0.54 -0.05 12.16
N LEU A 210 -0.40 1.26 12.35
CA LEU A 210 0.37 1.84 13.45
C LEU A 210 -0.51 2.05 14.68
N THR A 211 0.07 1.80 15.86
CA THR A 211 -0.59 2.02 17.17
C THR A 211 0.43 2.58 18.13
N GLU A 212 0.15 3.71 18.75
CA GLU A 212 0.94 4.23 19.85
C GLU A 212 0.57 3.48 21.12
N THR A 213 1.55 2.81 21.73
CA THR A 213 1.44 2.06 22.98
C THR A 213 2.24 2.77 24.07
N GLU A 214 2.19 2.30 25.29
CA GLU A 214 3.04 2.79 26.39
C GLU A 214 4.55 2.62 26.13
N HIS A 215 4.93 1.74 25.20
CA HIS A 215 6.32 1.48 24.79
C HIS A 215 6.71 2.16 23.47
N GLY A 216 5.89 3.09 23.00
CA GLY A 216 6.06 3.78 21.72
C GLY A 216 5.20 3.23 20.58
N TRP A 217 5.47 3.70 19.39
CA TRP A 217 4.71 3.30 18.20
C TRP A 217 4.99 1.85 17.82
N HIS A 218 3.94 1.12 17.45
CA HIS A 218 3.97 -0.30 17.11
C HIS A 218 3.36 -0.55 15.75
N LEU A 219 4.14 -1.16 14.85
CA LEU A 219 3.73 -1.54 13.52
C LEU A 219 3.16 -2.97 13.52
N SER A 220 1.96 -3.13 13.00
CA SER A 220 1.31 -4.42 12.74
C SER A 220 0.81 -4.48 11.29
N GLY A 221 0.39 -5.63 10.80
CA GLY A 221 -0.19 -5.74 9.47
C GLY A 221 0.68 -6.46 8.44
N GLY A 222 0.42 -6.22 7.14
CA GLY A 222 1.11 -6.93 6.06
C GLY A 222 0.74 -8.41 5.99
N TYR A 223 -0.53 -8.76 6.21
CA TYR A 223 -0.99 -10.14 6.21
C TYR A 223 -1.54 -10.53 4.85
N ASN A 224 -0.97 -11.59 4.24
CA ASN A 224 -1.45 -12.17 2.98
C ASN A 224 -1.56 -11.20 1.78
N GLN A 225 -0.94 -10.04 1.85
CA GLN A 225 -0.94 -9.09 0.75
C GLN A 225 0.07 -9.52 -0.32
N PRO A 226 -0.18 -9.23 -1.60
CA PRO A 226 0.80 -9.39 -2.64
C PRO A 226 2.08 -8.62 -2.30
N LEU A 227 3.22 -9.16 -2.73
CA LEU A 227 4.49 -8.45 -2.68
C LEU A 227 4.73 -7.78 -4.02
N VAL A 228 5.09 -6.52 -3.97
CA VAL A 228 5.35 -5.65 -5.12
C VAL A 228 6.66 -4.89 -4.92
N THR A 229 7.07 -4.14 -5.90
CA THR A 229 8.22 -3.24 -5.80
C THR A 229 8.05 -2.24 -4.65
N LEU A 230 9.10 -2.04 -3.89
CA LEU A 230 9.16 -1.06 -2.80
C LEU A 230 8.63 0.31 -3.25
N HIS A 231 8.00 1.03 -2.34
CA HIS A 231 7.31 2.30 -2.52
C HIS A 231 5.93 2.25 -3.20
N HIS A 232 5.47 1.10 -3.68
CA HIS A 232 4.05 0.99 -4.05
C HIS A 232 3.14 1.19 -2.84
N ASP A 233 3.51 0.58 -1.72
CA ASP A 233 2.88 0.77 -0.41
C ASP A 233 3.02 2.19 0.12
N THR A 234 4.18 2.85 -0.09
CA THR A 234 4.39 4.25 0.25
C THR A 234 3.37 5.15 -0.45
N VAL A 235 3.21 4.98 -1.77
CA VAL A 235 2.24 5.78 -2.54
C VAL A 235 0.82 5.56 -2.03
N HIS A 236 0.47 4.31 -1.71
CA HIS A 236 -0.84 3.99 -1.14
C HIS A 236 -1.07 4.75 0.18
N LEU A 237 -0.06 4.75 1.06
CA LEU A 237 -0.11 5.45 2.33
C LEU A 237 -0.14 6.98 2.15
N LEU A 238 0.67 7.55 1.24
CA LEU A 238 0.64 8.99 0.96
C LEU A 238 -0.73 9.45 0.43
N ARG A 239 -1.38 8.65 -0.42
CA ARG A 239 -2.75 8.92 -0.89
C ARG A 239 -3.74 8.85 0.27
N GLU A 240 -3.66 7.81 1.11
CA GLU A 240 -4.51 7.69 2.30
C GLU A 240 -4.36 8.89 3.24
N LEU A 241 -3.15 9.31 3.54
CA LEU A 241 -2.85 10.48 4.37
C LEU A 241 -3.44 11.75 3.79
N TYR A 242 -3.24 11.99 2.49
CA TYR A 242 -3.73 13.17 1.81
C TYR A 242 -5.26 13.25 1.82
N GLU A 243 -5.94 12.14 1.53
CA GLU A 243 -7.40 12.07 1.56
C GLU A 243 -7.95 12.20 2.99
N LYS A 244 -7.44 11.43 3.95
CA LYS A 244 -7.90 11.45 5.34
C LYS A 244 -7.61 12.77 6.07
N SER A 245 -6.58 13.51 5.67
CA SER A 245 -6.29 14.85 6.19
C SER A 245 -7.10 15.97 5.53
N ASN A 246 -8.14 15.62 4.77
CA ASN A 246 -8.93 16.57 3.98
C ASN A 246 -8.08 17.35 2.95
N TRP A 247 -7.25 16.61 2.21
CA TRP A 247 -6.38 17.10 1.12
C TRP A 247 -5.30 18.08 1.57
N ARG A 248 -4.80 17.91 2.79
CA ARG A 248 -3.74 18.73 3.37
C ARG A 248 -2.36 18.19 2.97
N GLU A 249 -1.62 18.94 2.14
CA GLU A 249 -0.29 18.52 1.65
C GLU A 249 0.74 18.42 2.78
N GLU A 250 0.62 19.25 3.81
CA GLU A 250 1.51 19.23 4.98
C GLU A 250 1.53 17.86 5.67
N ALA A 251 0.38 17.16 5.69
CA ALA A 251 0.30 15.81 6.26
C ALA A 251 1.21 14.82 5.52
N VAL A 252 1.26 14.90 4.19
CA VAL A 252 2.14 14.08 3.35
C VAL A 252 3.60 14.42 3.58
N PHE A 253 3.94 15.72 3.62
CA PHE A 253 5.34 16.15 3.79
C PHE A 253 5.83 15.98 5.22
N SER A 254 4.99 16.06 6.25
CA SER A 254 5.35 15.71 7.62
C SER A 254 5.71 14.22 7.74
N PHE A 255 4.95 13.34 7.09
CA PHE A 255 5.30 11.92 7.00
C PHE A 255 6.65 11.70 6.30
N LEU A 256 6.84 12.30 5.13
CA LEU A 256 8.08 12.19 4.35
C LEU A 256 9.30 12.75 5.11
N LYS A 257 9.13 13.84 5.81
CA LYS A 257 10.17 14.40 6.69
C LYS A 257 10.60 13.40 7.75
N GLY A 258 9.65 12.78 8.43
CA GLY A 258 9.94 11.72 9.39
C GLY A 258 10.60 10.49 8.74
N TYR A 259 10.14 10.08 7.57
CA TYR A 259 10.72 8.99 6.80
C TYR A 259 12.20 9.25 6.47
N GLU A 260 12.54 10.43 5.95
CA GLU A 260 13.91 10.76 5.53
C GLU A 260 14.89 11.00 6.68
N VAL A 261 14.41 11.13 7.92
CA VAL A 261 15.29 11.09 9.10
C VAL A 261 15.95 9.73 9.30
N GLU A 262 15.20 8.65 9.02
CA GLU A 262 15.65 7.26 9.24
C GLU A 262 16.26 6.66 7.95
N ARG A 263 15.69 7.00 6.79
CA ARG A 263 16.07 6.44 5.50
C ARG A 263 15.92 7.46 4.38
N THR A 264 17.04 7.86 3.82
CA THR A 264 17.05 8.79 2.68
C THR A 264 16.52 8.12 1.41
N LEU A 265 15.57 8.77 0.74
CA LEU A 265 15.08 8.33 -0.56
C LEU A 265 16.10 8.64 -1.66
N SER A 266 16.42 7.67 -2.50
CA SER A 266 17.21 7.89 -3.72
C SER A 266 16.41 8.67 -4.77
N ASP A 267 17.10 9.23 -5.75
CA ASP A 267 16.44 9.97 -6.84
C ASP A 267 15.53 9.05 -7.67
N THR A 268 15.94 7.79 -7.88
CA THR A 268 15.11 6.76 -8.54
C THR A 268 13.82 6.48 -7.76
N GLU A 269 13.91 6.32 -6.45
CA GLU A 269 12.76 6.08 -5.58
C GLU A 269 11.79 7.27 -5.59
N LEU A 270 12.31 8.47 -5.54
CA LEU A 270 11.51 9.70 -5.61
C LEU A 270 10.78 9.82 -6.94
N ILE A 271 11.45 9.55 -8.08
CA ILE A 271 10.81 9.57 -9.39
C ILE A 271 9.79 8.44 -9.50
N TYR A 272 10.04 7.26 -8.94
CA TYR A 272 9.10 6.16 -8.91
C TYR A 272 7.84 6.47 -8.08
N ILE A 273 7.99 7.12 -6.92
CA ILE A 273 6.86 7.61 -6.13
C ILE A 273 6.07 8.65 -6.93
N LEU A 274 6.74 9.65 -7.53
CA LEU A 274 6.12 10.68 -8.35
C LEU A 274 5.35 10.07 -9.53
N PHE A 275 5.97 9.10 -10.22
CA PHE A 275 5.34 8.36 -11.30
C PHE A 275 4.01 7.74 -10.86
N GLN A 276 4.02 6.99 -9.76
CA GLN A 276 2.81 6.32 -9.27
C GLN A 276 1.74 7.31 -8.79
N LEU A 277 2.13 8.45 -8.19
CA LEU A 277 1.19 9.52 -7.83
C LEU A 277 0.54 10.15 -9.07
N ALA A 278 1.27 10.24 -10.18
CA ALA A 278 0.80 10.84 -11.42
C ALA A 278 -0.12 9.93 -12.25
N VAL A 279 -0.09 8.61 -12.05
CA VAL A 279 -0.98 7.68 -12.78
C VAL A 279 -2.41 7.83 -12.30
N PRO A 280 -3.38 8.13 -13.18
CA PRO A 280 -4.79 8.33 -12.83
C PRO A 280 -5.53 6.99 -12.68
N VAL A 281 -5.08 6.12 -11.73
CA VAL A 281 -5.50 4.71 -11.62
C VAL A 281 -7.02 4.59 -11.44
N GLU A 282 -7.63 5.43 -10.60
CA GLU A 282 -9.06 5.33 -10.29
C GLU A 282 -9.92 5.66 -11.52
N VAL A 283 -9.66 6.81 -12.17
CA VAL A 283 -10.39 7.20 -13.39
C VAL A 283 -10.17 6.19 -14.50
N TRP A 284 -8.93 5.71 -14.64
CA TRP A 284 -8.59 4.69 -15.63
C TRP A 284 -9.36 3.38 -15.41
N THR A 285 -9.51 2.94 -14.17
CA THR A 285 -10.22 1.70 -13.85
C THR A 285 -11.65 1.72 -14.37
N TYR A 286 -12.41 2.77 -14.10
CA TYR A 286 -13.81 2.89 -14.55
C TYR A 286 -13.92 3.15 -16.04
N PHE A 287 -13.01 3.95 -16.62
CA PHE A 287 -12.95 4.13 -18.07
C PHE A 287 -12.67 2.80 -18.78
N ASN A 288 -11.72 2.01 -18.28
CA ASN A 288 -11.40 0.71 -18.86
C ASN A 288 -12.58 -0.28 -18.77
N GLN A 289 -13.32 -0.27 -17.66
CA GLN A 289 -14.54 -1.07 -17.53
C GLN A 289 -15.61 -0.65 -18.55
N TYR A 290 -15.80 0.66 -18.72
CA TYR A 290 -16.71 1.19 -19.74
C TYR A 290 -16.30 0.73 -21.16
N MET A 291 -15.03 0.85 -21.53
CA MET A 291 -14.53 0.43 -22.84
C MET A 291 -14.67 -1.08 -23.11
N GLN A 292 -14.55 -1.91 -22.06
CA GLN A 292 -14.69 -3.35 -22.19
C GLN A 292 -16.14 -3.81 -22.29
N ASN A 293 -17.06 -3.15 -21.61
CA ASN A 293 -18.44 -3.60 -21.43
C ASN A 293 -19.43 -2.78 -22.30
N GLY A 294 -19.03 -1.62 -22.83
CA GLY A 294 -19.90 -0.66 -23.53
C GLY A 294 -20.84 0.15 -22.60
N GLU A 295 -20.94 -0.27 -21.34
CA GLU A 295 -21.76 0.37 -20.29
C GLU A 295 -21.15 0.15 -18.91
N ILE A 296 -21.55 0.96 -17.94
CA ILE A 296 -21.24 0.79 -16.52
C ILE A 296 -22.53 0.88 -15.70
N THR A 297 -22.55 0.19 -14.57
CA THR A 297 -23.67 0.25 -13.64
C THR A 297 -23.82 1.63 -13.00
N PRO A 298 -25.01 2.02 -12.49
CA PRO A 298 -25.18 3.28 -11.77
C PRO A 298 -24.21 3.44 -10.61
N GLU A 299 -23.91 2.39 -9.86
CA GLU A 299 -22.93 2.42 -8.77
C GLU A 299 -21.50 2.70 -9.27
N GLU A 300 -21.11 2.13 -10.40
CA GLU A 300 -19.81 2.40 -11.03
C GLU A 300 -19.75 3.79 -11.62
N ALA A 301 -20.86 4.32 -12.14
CA ALA A 301 -20.96 5.69 -12.59
C ALA A 301 -20.74 6.69 -11.45
N ASP A 302 -21.36 6.47 -10.29
CA ASP A 302 -21.14 7.30 -9.09
C ASP A 302 -19.67 7.27 -8.65
N LYS A 303 -19.04 6.09 -8.68
CA LYS A 303 -17.62 5.94 -8.38
C LYS A 303 -16.72 6.64 -9.40
N LEU A 304 -17.07 6.61 -10.70
CA LEU A 304 -16.37 7.35 -11.75
C LEU A 304 -16.45 8.86 -11.52
N VAL A 305 -17.65 9.37 -11.20
CA VAL A 305 -17.84 10.80 -10.88
C VAL A 305 -16.97 11.21 -9.69
N ASP A 306 -16.94 10.40 -8.64
CA ASP A 306 -16.10 10.65 -7.47
C ASP A 306 -14.59 10.60 -7.81
N ALA A 307 -14.16 9.61 -8.59
CA ALA A 307 -12.78 9.49 -9.07
C ALA A 307 -12.36 10.72 -9.90
N ILE A 308 -13.21 11.17 -10.84
CA ILE A 308 -12.96 12.39 -11.64
C ILE A 308 -12.85 13.63 -10.73
N ARG A 309 -13.74 13.74 -9.74
CA ARG A 309 -13.74 14.86 -8.79
C ARG A 309 -12.48 14.89 -7.93
N LYS A 310 -12.02 13.71 -7.48
CA LYS A 310 -10.81 13.55 -6.65
C LYS A 310 -9.52 13.74 -7.47
N GLN A 311 -9.55 13.49 -8.77
CA GLN A 311 -8.35 13.51 -9.59
C GLN A 311 -7.59 14.85 -9.55
N LYS A 312 -8.27 15.97 -9.42
CA LYS A 312 -7.61 17.29 -9.26
C LYS A 312 -6.71 17.38 -8.02
N TYR A 313 -7.07 16.68 -6.95
CA TYR A 313 -6.26 16.65 -5.73
C TYR A 313 -5.03 15.75 -5.93
N TRP A 314 -5.18 14.62 -6.63
CA TRP A 314 -4.04 13.77 -7.00
C TRP A 314 -3.06 14.48 -7.92
N ASP A 315 -3.56 15.23 -8.91
CA ASP A 315 -2.72 16.05 -9.80
C ASP A 315 -1.98 17.14 -9.00
N HIS A 316 -2.64 17.74 -8.02
CA HIS A 316 -2.02 18.74 -7.14
C HIS A 316 -0.91 18.10 -6.29
N LEU A 317 -1.17 16.96 -5.65
CA LEU A 317 -0.17 16.25 -4.85
C LEU A 317 1.04 15.85 -5.70
N ALA A 318 0.83 15.28 -6.89
CA ALA A 318 1.91 14.94 -7.81
C ALA A 318 2.75 16.16 -8.23
N ALA A 319 2.10 17.32 -8.48
CA ALA A 319 2.80 18.56 -8.80
C ALA A 319 3.60 19.11 -7.61
N LYS A 320 3.07 19.01 -6.39
CA LYS A 320 3.79 19.39 -5.16
C LYS A 320 4.97 18.47 -4.88
N PHE A 321 4.77 17.16 -5.08
CA PHE A 321 5.85 16.18 -4.92
C PHE A 321 6.98 16.41 -5.94
N GLY A 322 6.65 16.75 -7.19
CA GLY A 322 7.65 17.14 -8.18
C GLY A 322 8.48 18.35 -7.74
N ARG A 323 7.84 19.40 -7.18
CA ARG A 323 8.56 20.56 -6.62
C ARG A 323 9.45 20.21 -5.45
N TYR A 324 9.00 19.33 -4.56
CA TYR A 324 9.82 18.81 -3.47
C TYR A 324 11.09 18.13 -3.99
N ILE A 325 11.02 17.33 -5.06
CA ILE A 325 12.20 16.73 -5.70
C ILE A 325 13.14 17.81 -6.25
N ASP A 326 12.61 18.82 -6.95
CA ASP A 326 13.40 19.91 -7.54
C ASP A 326 14.14 20.73 -6.46
N GLU A 327 13.46 21.07 -5.37
CA GLU A 327 14.05 21.81 -4.23
C GLU A 327 15.17 20.99 -3.58
N ARG A 328 14.93 19.71 -3.34
CA ARG A 328 15.92 18.80 -2.78
C ARG A 328 17.16 18.70 -3.66
N ASN A 329 17.01 18.61 -4.96
CA ASN A 329 18.12 18.53 -5.91
C ASN A 329 18.90 19.85 -5.97
N ARG A 330 18.24 20.99 -5.85
CA ARG A 330 18.92 22.31 -5.74
C ARG A 330 19.78 22.39 -4.48
N LEU A 331 19.26 21.94 -3.34
CA LEU A 331 20.01 21.95 -2.07
C LEU A 331 21.24 21.02 -2.13
N LYS A 332 21.11 19.82 -2.72
CA LYS A 332 22.24 18.91 -2.94
C LYS A 332 23.36 19.57 -3.76
N ASN A 333 23.01 20.27 -4.84
CA ASN A 333 23.96 20.92 -5.72
C ASN A 333 24.64 22.16 -5.10
N GLN A 334 24.00 22.80 -4.11
CA GLN A 334 24.57 23.92 -3.37
C GLN A 334 25.56 23.48 -2.26
N THR A 335 25.43 22.24 -1.78
CA THR A 335 26.28 21.67 -0.71
C THR A 335 27.55 21.00 -1.23
N ILE A 336 27.77 20.91 -2.55
CA ILE A 336 29.04 20.44 -3.12
C ILE A 336 29.98 21.65 -3.18
N PRO A 337 30.99 21.76 -2.27
CA PRO A 337 32.00 22.81 -2.40
C PRO A 337 32.76 22.55 -3.70
N PHE A 338 32.95 23.61 -4.47
CA PHE A 338 33.91 23.59 -5.59
C PHE A 338 35.27 23.11 -5.07
N GLN A 339 35.65 21.87 -5.39
CA GLN A 339 36.99 21.35 -5.21
C GLN A 339 37.89 21.80 -6.38
#